data_da570c5c206d3e811875d17adf01e60d
#
_entry.id   da570c5c206d3e811875d17adf01e60d
#
_cell.length_a   1.000
_cell.length_b   1.000
_cell.length_c   1.000
_cell.angle_alpha   90.00
_cell.angle_beta   90.00
_cell.angle_gamma   90.00
#
_symmetry.space_group_name_H-M   'P 1'
#
loop_
_entity.id
_entity.type
_entity.pdbx_description
1 polymer ?
#
loop_
_entity_poly.entity_id
_entity_poly.type
_entity_poly.pdbx_seq_one_letter_code
_entity_poly.pdbx_strand_id
1 'polypeptide(L)'
;PSPYTADISLADAKDMAARLGVKHEVLPIAPCFDAFRGTLANTFAGLPEDLTEENIQARIRGTLLMAISNKTGWLVLTTGNKSELAVGYSTLYGDMAGGFAPLKDVLKTVVYQLSNWRNAQSPVIPERIITRPPSAELRPDQTDQDSLPPYDVLDRIIQGYMEQDRPAASLVA
;
A
#
# COMPACT_ATOMS: atom_id res chain seq x y z
N PRO A 1 -8.30 -9.10 -2.08
CA PRO A 1 -8.88 -8.51 -0.86
C PRO A 1 -8.72 -9.42 0.34
N SER A 2 -8.66 -8.83 1.54
CA SER A 2 -8.74 -9.48 2.84
C SER A 2 -10.14 -9.28 3.44
N PRO A 3 -10.45 -9.88 4.61
CA PRO A 3 -11.68 -9.59 5.33
C PRO A 3 -11.83 -8.12 5.76
N TYR A 4 -10.74 -7.36 5.78
CA TYR A 4 -10.71 -5.94 6.17
C TYR A 4 -10.74 -4.97 4.98
N THR A 5 -10.70 -5.50 3.75
CA THR A 5 -10.79 -4.66 2.55
C THR A 5 -12.20 -4.09 2.40
N ALA A 6 -12.32 -2.77 2.36
CA ALA A 6 -13.60 -2.10 2.25
C ALA A 6 -14.24 -2.34 0.86
N ASP A 7 -15.57 -2.52 0.82
CA ASP A 7 -16.32 -2.69 -0.43
C ASP A 7 -16.10 -1.51 -1.41
N ILE A 8 -15.94 -0.33 -0.86
CA ILE A 8 -15.65 0.88 -1.62
C ILE A 8 -14.31 0.79 -2.38
N SER A 9 -13.28 0.16 -1.78
CA SER A 9 -11.98 -0.04 -2.42
C SER A 9 -12.05 -1.03 -3.59
N LEU A 10 -12.88 -2.07 -3.45
CA LEU A 10 -13.15 -3.02 -4.53
C LEU A 10 -13.90 -2.36 -5.69
N ALA A 11 -14.91 -1.54 -5.36
CA ALA A 11 -15.69 -0.81 -6.36
C ALA A 11 -14.81 0.19 -7.13
N ASP A 12 -13.97 0.95 -6.44
CA ASP A 12 -13.09 1.94 -7.03
C ASP A 12 -12.00 1.32 -7.90
N ALA A 13 -11.40 0.21 -7.47
CA ALA A 13 -10.43 -0.53 -8.26
C ALA A 13 -11.05 -1.06 -9.57
N LYS A 14 -12.27 -1.59 -9.50
CA LYS A 14 -13.01 -2.07 -10.66
C LYS A 14 -13.35 -0.92 -11.63
N ASP A 15 -13.83 0.21 -11.12
CA ASP A 15 -14.17 1.39 -11.92
C ASP A 15 -12.92 1.95 -12.62
N MET A 16 -11.82 2.12 -11.87
CA MET A 16 -10.56 2.59 -12.44
C MET A 16 -10.03 1.66 -13.53
N ALA A 17 -10.06 0.35 -13.32
CA ALA A 17 -9.62 -0.62 -14.32
C ALA A 17 -10.47 -0.54 -15.59
N ALA A 18 -11.79 -0.37 -15.44
CA ALA A 18 -12.71 -0.20 -16.58
C ALA A 18 -12.42 1.09 -17.36
N ARG A 19 -12.20 2.22 -16.68
CA ARG A 19 -11.84 3.50 -17.30
C ARG A 19 -10.50 3.45 -18.05
N LEU A 20 -9.55 2.68 -17.52
CA LEU A 20 -8.23 2.47 -18.13
C LEU A 20 -8.25 1.42 -19.25
N GLY A 21 -9.33 0.65 -19.40
CA GLY A 21 -9.43 -0.44 -20.36
C GLY A 21 -8.47 -1.60 -20.08
N VAL A 22 -8.12 -1.83 -18.80
CA VAL A 22 -7.20 -2.89 -18.40
C VAL A 22 -7.94 -4.06 -17.75
N LYS A 23 -7.36 -5.26 -17.86
CA LYS A 23 -7.90 -6.46 -17.22
C LYS A 23 -7.88 -6.29 -15.69
N HIS A 24 -8.96 -6.66 -15.04
CA HIS A 24 -9.09 -6.66 -13.58
C HIS A 24 -9.51 -8.04 -13.10
N GLU A 25 -8.80 -8.55 -12.11
CA GLU A 25 -9.10 -9.81 -11.43
C GLU A 25 -9.12 -9.60 -9.93
N VAL A 26 -10.00 -10.32 -9.23
CA VAL A 26 -10.09 -10.30 -7.78
C VAL A 26 -9.75 -11.68 -7.24
N LEU A 27 -8.67 -11.76 -6.47
CA LEU A 27 -8.20 -12.97 -5.80
C LEU A 27 -8.29 -12.79 -4.29
N PRO A 28 -9.35 -13.30 -3.63
CA PRO A 28 -9.48 -13.21 -2.18
C PRO A 28 -8.35 -13.95 -1.46
N ILE A 29 -7.74 -13.29 -0.47
CA ILE A 29 -6.66 -13.89 0.31
C ILE A 29 -7.16 -14.60 1.58
N ALA A 30 -8.44 -14.47 1.93
CA ALA A 30 -8.99 -15.02 3.17
C ALA A 30 -8.69 -16.52 3.37
N PRO A 31 -8.85 -17.41 2.37
CA PRO A 31 -8.52 -18.82 2.57
C PRO A 31 -7.04 -19.07 2.89
N CYS A 32 -6.13 -18.31 2.28
CA CYS A 32 -4.70 -18.40 2.58
C CYS A 32 -4.40 -17.85 3.98
N PHE A 33 -5.01 -16.73 4.35
CA PHE A 33 -4.83 -16.11 5.64
C PHE A 33 -5.31 -17.02 6.77
N ASP A 34 -6.48 -17.65 6.62
CA ASP A 34 -7.02 -18.62 7.59
C ASP A 34 -6.11 -19.85 7.73
N ALA A 35 -5.52 -20.33 6.62
CA ALA A 35 -4.58 -21.44 6.65
C ALA A 35 -3.31 -21.08 7.42
N PHE A 36 -2.73 -19.88 7.23
CA PHE A 36 -1.60 -19.41 8.01
C PHE A 36 -1.93 -19.29 9.50
N ARG A 37 -3.07 -18.67 9.83
CA ARG A 37 -3.52 -18.55 11.23
C ARG A 37 -3.71 -19.93 11.88
N GLY A 38 -4.35 -20.86 11.18
CA GLY A 38 -4.52 -22.22 11.66
C GLY A 38 -3.21 -22.97 11.90
N THR A 39 -2.24 -22.80 10.99
CA THR A 39 -0.90 -23.41 11.12
C THR A 39 -0.14 -22.85 12.34
N LEU A 40 -0.28 -21.57 12.61
CA LEU A 40 0.42 -20.86 13.70
C LEU A 40 -0.33 -20.88 15.04
N ALA A 41 -1.57 -21.36 15.07
CA ALA A 41 -2.46 -21.27 16.24
C ALA A 41 -1.84 -21.79 17.55
N ASN A 42 -1.16 -22.92 17.50
CA ASN A 42 -0.47 -23.47 18.68
C ASN A 42 0.74 -22.66 19.10
N THR A 43 1.49 -22.12 18.12
CA THR A 43 2.69 -21.32 18.37
C THR A 43 2.33 -19.96 18.98
N PHE A 44 1.19 -19.40 18.57
CA PHE A 44 0.72 -18.09 19.03
C PHE A 44 -0.33 -18.18 20.16
N ALA A 45 -0.54 -19.36 20.73
CA ALA A 45 -1.50 -19.56 21.81
C ALA A 45 -1.23 -18.59 22.98
N GLY A 46 -2.25 -17.79 23.33
CA GLY A 46 -2.18 -16.80 24.41
C GLY A 46 -1.53 -15.47 24.04
N LEU A 47 -1.08 -15.29 22.79
CA LEU A 47 -0.61 -14.00 22.29
C LEU A 47 -1.78 -13.25 21.61
N PRO A 48 -1.90 -11.92 21.81
CA PRO A 48 -2.88 -11.11 21.08
C PRO A 48 -2.49 -10.95 19.60
N GLU A 49 -3.47 -10.71 18.75
CA GLU A 49 -3.22 -10.29 17.36
C GLU A 49 -2.53 -8.90 17.34
N ASP A 50 -1.57 -8.72 16.43
CA ASP A 50 -0.80 -7.49 16.27
C ASP A 50 -0.37 -7.27 14.79
N LEU A 51 0.70 -6.56 14.57
CA LEU A 51 1.31 -6.36 13.25
C LEU A 51 1.70 -7.66 12.54
N THR A 52 1.78 -8.78 13.25
CA THR A 52 2.10 -10.09 12.65
C THR A 52 1.02 -10.50 11.65
N GLU A 53 -0.26 -10.39 12.05
CA GLU A 53 -1.39 -10.75 11.22
C GLU A 53 -1.55 -9.77 10.03
N GLU A 54 -1.28 -8.47 10.25
CA GLU A 54 -1.25 -7.48 9.17
C GLU A 54 -0.15 -7.84 8.15
N ASN A 55 1.05 -8.14 8.60
CA ASN A 55 2.18 -8.52 7.77
C ASN A 55 1.98 -9.85 7.02
N ILE A 56 1.31 -10.82 7.61
CA ILE A 56 0.94 -12.07 6.94
C ILE A 56 0.07 -11.78 5.72
N GLN A 57 -0.94 -10.90 5.84
CA GLN A 57 -1.80 -10.52 4.71
C GLN A 57 -1.01 -9.89 3.56
N ALA A 58 -0.10 -8.97 3.87
CA ALA A 58 0.75 -8.33 2.85
C ALA A 58 1.65 -9.35 2.15
N ARG A 59 2.25 -10.31 2.90
CA ARG A 59 3.11 -11.36 2.33
C ARG A 59 2.35 -12.37 1.49
N ILE A 60 1.12 -12.72 1.86
CA ILE A 60 0.26 -13.57 1.03
C ILE A 60 0.00 -12.89 -0.33
N ARG A 61 -0.32 -11.59 -0.35
CA ARG A 61 -0.49 -10.83 -1.59
C ARG A 61 0.78 -10.83 -2.43
N GLY A 62 1.92 -10.57 -1.83
CA GLY A 62 3.22 -10.61 -2.50
C GLY A 62 3.50 -11.99 -3.11
N THR A 63 3.24 -13.08 -2.36
CA THR A 63 3.42 -14.45 -2.84
C THR A 63 2.52 -14.76 -4.04
N LEU A 64 1.24 -14.38 -4.00
CA LEU A 64 0.31 -14.59 -5.10
C LEU A 64 0.72 -13.82 -6.36
N LEU A 65 1.12 -12.55 -6.22
CA LEU A 65 1.59 -11.74 -7.34
C LEU A 65 2.85 -12.34 -7.97
N MET A 66 3.82 -12.78 -7.16
CA MET A 66 5.04 -13.40 -7.66
C MET A 66 4.77 -14.77 -8.30
N ALA A 67 3.82 -15.54 -7.80
CA ALA A 67 3.41 -16.79 -8.44
C ALA A 67 2.79 -16.54 -9.84
N ILE A 68 1.94 -15.51 -9.96
CA ILE A 68 1.40 -15.09 -11.27
C ILE A 68 2.52 -14.64 -12.20
N SER A 69 3.43 -13.80 -11.72
CA SER A 69 4.61 -13.33 -12.46
C SER A 69 5.42 -14.51 -13.00
N ASN A 70 5.76 -15.45 -12.15
CA ASN A 70 6.55 -16.63 -12.55
C ASN A 70 5.82 -17.50 -13.60
N LYS A 71 4.49 -17.61 -13.48
CA LYS A 71 3.70 -18.44 -14.39
C LYS A 71 3.48 -17.79 -15.75
N THR A 72 3.31 -16.46 -15.78
CA THR A 72 2.93 -15.70 -16.98
C THR A 72 4.11 -14.99 -17.64
N GLY A 73 5.22 -14.79 -16.94
CA GLY A 73 6.32 -13.93 -17.36
C GLY A 73 6.02 -12.43 -17.23
N TRP A 74 4.92 -12.05 -16.57
CA TRP A 74 4.55 -10.65 -16.38
C TRP A 74 5.38 -9.99 -15.27
N LEU A 75 5.76 -8.74 -15.49
CA LEU A 75 6.45 -7.94 -14.50
C LEU A 75 5.47 -7.44 -13.44
N VAL A 76 5.78 -7.69 -12.16
CA VAL A 76 5.03 -7.10 -11.04
C VAL A 76 5.55 -5.70 -10.78
N LEU A 77 4.66 -4.70 -10.77
CA LEU A 77 4.94 -3.34 -10.32
C LEU A 77 4.57 -3.22 -8.84
N THR A 78 5.49 -2.70 -8.02
CA THR A 78 5.16 -2.31 -6.65
C THR A 78 4.61 -0.88 -6.64
N THR A 79 3.75 -0.57 -5.69
CA THR A 79 3.07 0.73 -5.60
C THR A 79 3.54 1.59 -4.43
N GLY A 80 4.49 1.10 -3.63
CA GLY A 80 5.10 1.85 -2.54
C GLY A 80 5.75 3.15 -3.03
N ASN A 81 5.56 4.23 -2.31
CA ASN A 81 6.12 5.54 -2.59
C ASN A 81 7.25 5.89 -1.61
N LYS A 82 7.96 7.00 -1.87
CA LYS A 82 9.10 7.44 -1.05
C LYS A 82 8.71 7.69 0.41
N SER A 83 7.58 8.31 0.65
CA SER A 83 7.13 8.67 2.00
C SER A 83 6.90 7.43 2.87
N GLU A 84 6.24 6.42 2.32
CA GLU A 84 6.02 5.13 2.99
C GLU A 84 7.34 4.38 3.23
N LEU A 85 8.18 4.27 2.21
CA LEU A 85 9.45 3.53 2.29
C LEU A 85 10.46 4.18 3.24
N ALA A 86 10.53 5.52 3.26
CA ALA A 86 11.49 6.26 4.09
C ALA A 86 11.26 6.05 5.59
N VAL A 87 10.03 5.78 6.02
CA VAL A 87 9.66 5.56 7.42
C VAL A 87 9.37 4.10 7.76
N GLY A 88 9.57 3.19 6.79
CA GLY A 88 9.31 1.77 6.98
C GLY A 88 7.84 1.40 7.06
N TYR A 89 6.93 2.24 6.55
CA TYR A 89 5.50 1.94 6.42
C TYR A 89 5.27 1.02 5.23
N SER A 90 5.82 -0.17 5.34
CA SER A 90 5.82 -1.22 4.31
C SER A 90 6.16 -2.57 4.93
N THR A 91 5.76 -3.65 4.28
CA THR A 91 6.05 -5.01 4.72
C THR A 91 7.08 -5.65 3.80
N LEU A 92 8.26 -6.01 4.36
CA LEU A 92 9.27 -6.77 3.64
C LEU A 92 8.68 -8.09 3.10
N TYR A 93 8.95 -8.38 1.83
CA TYR A 93 8.41 -9.54 1.10
C TYR A 93 6.88 -9.55 0.95
N GLY A 94 6.21 -8.42 1.27
CA GLY A 94 4.79 -8.20 1.09
C GLY A 94 4.51 -7.23 -0.04
N ASP A 95 4.07 -6.03 0.28
CA ASP A 95 3.77 -4.93 -0.65
C ASP A 95 5.00 -4.40 -1.41
N MET A 96 6.21 -4.69 -0.91
CA MET A 96 7.47 -4.39 -1.60
C MET A 96 7.87 -5.45 -2.62
N ALA A 97 7.15 -6.58 -2.73
CA ALA A 97 7.49 -7.66 -3.66
C ALA A 97 7.14 -7.29 -5.10
N GLY A 98 8.16 -7.26 -5.96
CA GLY A 98 7.99 -6.94 -7.38
C GLY A 98 9.32 -6.71 -8.09
N GLY A 99 9.27 -6.60 -9.42
CA GLY A 99 10.45 -6.41 -10.26
C GLY A 99 10.74 -4.94 -10.60
N PHE A 100 9.77 -4.03 -10.38
CA PHE A 100 9.96 -2.60 -10.62
C PHE A 100 9.06 -1.75 -9.71
N ALA A 101 9.64 -0.70 -9.13
CA ALA A 101 8.99 0.22 -8.20
C ALA A 101 8.98 1.65 -8.77
N PRO A 102 8.01 2.01 -9.64
CA PRO A 102 8.01 3.27 -10.37
C PRO A 102 7.85 4.50 -9.48
N LEU A 103 7.25 4.36 -8.31
CA LEU A 103 6.96 5.46 -7.39
C LEU A 103 7.90 5.52 -6.18
N LYS A 104 8.88 4.64 -6.07
CA LYS A 104 9.69 4.52 -4.84
C LYS A 104 10.48 5.77 -4.47
N ASP A 105 10.72 6.66 -5.44
CA ASP A 105 11.42 7.94 -5.23
C ASP A 105 10.48 9.16 -5.38
N VAL A 106 9.17 8.93 -5.32
CA VAL A 106 8.13 9.96 -5.43
C VAL A 106 7.45 10.13 -4.08
N LEU A 107 7.43 11.35 -3.54
CA LEU A 107 6.74 11.67 -2.28
C LEU A 107 5.22 11.48 -2.41
N LYS A 108 4.52 11.13 -1.35
CA LYS A 108 3.07 10.91 -1.36
C LYS A 108 2.28 12.12 -1.83
N THR A 109 2.68 13.31 -1.41
CA THR A 109 2.07 14.55 -1.85
C THR A 109 2.22 14.77 -3.37
N VAL A 110 3.36 14.38 -3.94
CA VAL A 110 3.61 14.43 -5.38
C VAL A 110 2.77 13.37 -6.11
N VAL A 111 2.57 12.18 -5.53
CA VAL A 111 1.66 11.17 -6.10
C VAL A 111 0.24 11.73 -6.24
N TYR A 112 -0.26 12.47 -5.25
CA TYR A 112 -1.56 13.16 -5.35
C TYR A 112 -1.57 14.24 -6.43
N GLN A 113 -0.50 15.02 -6.54
CA GLN A 113 -0.37 16.04 -7.61
C GLN A 113 -0.39 15.38 -8.99
N LEU A 114 0.34 14.28 -9.19
CA LEU A 114 0.35 13.52 -10.45
C LEU A 114 -1.02 12.92 -10.76
N SER A 115 -1.73 12.42 -9.75
CA SER A 115 -3.09 11.87 -9.93
C SER A 115 -4.07 12.95 -10.38
N ASN A 116 -4.04 14.13 -9.76
CA ASN A 116 -4.86 15.27 -10.15
C ASN A 116 -4.49 15.77 -11.55
N TRP A 117 -3.19 15.90 -11.86
CA TRP A 117 -2.72 16.27 -13.20
C TRP A 117 -3.20 15.25 -14.25
N ARG A 118 -3.10 13.97 -13.96
CA ARG A 118 -3.57 12.90 -14.87
C ARG A 118 -5.07 13.03 -15.13
N ASN A 119 -5.88 13.27 -14.10
CA ASN A 119 -7.33 13.45 -14.23
C ASN A 119 -7.73 14.71 -14.98
N ALA A 120 -6.92 15.78 -14.90
CA ALA A 120 -7.14 16.99 -15.67
C ALA A 120 -6.98 16.76 -17.20
N GLN A 121 -6.18 15.77 -17.60
CA GLN A 121 -6.06 15.39 -19.02
C GLN A 121 -7.23 14.49 -19.47
N SER A 122 -7.60 13.54 -18.63
CA SER A 122 -8.70 12.61 -18.88
C SER A 122 -9.05 11.91 -17.55
N PRO A 123 -10.29 12.01 -17.05
CA PRO A 123 -10.68 11.53 -15.73
C PRO A 123 -10.76 10.00 -15.67
N VAL A 124 -9.65 9.35 -15.42
CA VAL A 124 -9.55 7.88 -15.33
C VAL A 124 -9.46 7.36 -13.89
N ILE A 125 -9.00 8.20 -12.96
CA ILE A 125 -8.92 7.84 -11.55
C ILE A 125 -10.21 8.31 -10.88
N PRO A 126 -11.02 7.43 -10.26
CA PRO A 126 -12.19 7.87 -9.48
C PRO A 126 -11.76 8.90 -8.42
N GLU A 127 -12.44 10.04 -8.35
CA GLU A 127 -12.05 11.14 -7.45
C GLU A 127 -11.93 10.71 -5.99
N ARG A 128 -12.77 9.78 -5.58
CA ARG A 128 -12.78 9.23 -4.24
C ARG A 128 -11.45 8.52 -3.86
N ILE A 129 -10.73 7.93 -4.82
CA ILE A 129 -9.39 7.36 -4.58
C ILE A 129 -8.40 8.45 -4.17
N ILE A 130 -8.56 9.67 -4.71
CA ILE A 130 -7.67 10.80 -4.42
C ILE A 130 -8.07 11.48 -3.11
N THR A 131 -9.36 11.57 -2.81
CA THR A 131 -9.88 12.37 -1.69
C THR A 131 -10.06 11.60 -0.39
N ARG A 132 -10.20 10.26 -0.47
CA ARG A 132 -10.33 9.41 0.70
C ARG A 132 -9.02 9.36 1.49
N PRO A 133 -9.06 9.37 2.84
CA PRO A 133 -7.88 9.11 3.66
C PRO A 133 -7.22 7.79 3.28
N PRO A 134 -5.89 7.75 3.10
CA PRO A 134 -5.18 6.52 2.75
C PRO A 134 -5.20 5.52 3.92
N SER A 135 -5.28 4.24 3.56
CA SER A 135 -5.31 3.14 4.52
C SER A 135 -4.70 1.88 3.90
N ALA A 136 -3.96 1.12 4.69
CA ALA A 136 -3.47 -0.20 4.31
C ALA A 136 -4.58 -1.28 4.32
N GLU A 137 -5.72 -1.04 4.99
CA GLU A 137 -6.87 -1.96 5.10
C GLU A 137 -6.47 -3.38 5.57
N LEU A 138 -5.59 -3.45 6.57
CA LEU A 138 -5.10 -4.71 7.15
C LEU A 138 -5.75 -5.05 8.49
N ARG A 139 -6.49 -4.10 9.07
CA ARG A 139 -7.32 -4.22 10.28
C ARG A 139 -8.55 -3.30 10.19
N PRO A 140 -9.56 -3.48 11.08
CA PRO A 140 -10.74 -2.60 11.09
C PRO A 140 -10.37 -1.12 11.28
N ASP A 141 -11.07 -0.23 10.57
CA ASP A 141 -11.00 1.22 10.69
C ASP A 141 -9.60 1.84 10.61
N GLN A 142 -8.66 1.13 9.98
CA GLN A 142 -7.27 1.57 9.83
C GLN A 142 -7.15 2.80 8.93
N THR A 143 -6.29 3.74 9.36
CA THR A 143 -5.80 4.84 8.52
C THR A 143 -4.29 4.95 8.64
N ASP A 144 -3.62 5.51 7.63
CA ASP A 144 -2.17 5.72 7.68
C ASP A 144 -1.78 6.65 8.84
N GLN A 145 -2.65 7.62 9.18
CA GLN A 145 -2.45 8.57 10.27
C GLN A 145 -2.54 7.95 11.67
N ASP A 146 -2.95 6.69 11.81
CA ASP A 146 -2.83 5.96 13.08
C ASP A 146 -1.36 5.76 13.47
N SER A 147 -0.45 5.75 12.49
CA SER A 147 0.98 5.47 12.68
C SER A 147 1.89 6.57 12.13
N LEU A 148 1.39 7.40 11.22
CA LEU A 148 2.17 8.42 10.51
C LEU A 148 1.60 9.82 10.77
N PRO A 149 2.44 10.86 10.78
CA PRO A 149 1.95 12.23 10.70
C PRO A 149 1.27 12.49 9.34
N PRO A 150 0.49 13.57 9.19
CA PRO A 150 -0.03 13.98 7.89
C PRO A 150 1.07 14.05 6.83
N TYR A 151 0.78 13.56 5.62
CA TYR A 151 1.80 13.44 4.57
C TYR A 151 2.41 14.77 4.13
N ASP A 152 1.70 15.88 4.24
CA ASP A 152 2.24 17.22 3.95
C ASP A 152 3.33 17.64 4.95
N VAL A 153 3.27 17.14 6.19
CA VAL A 153 4.30 17.32 7.21
C VAL A 153 5.44 16.33 7.00
N LEU A 154 5.09 15.04 6.84
CA LEU A 154 6.06 13.96 6.67
C LEU A 154 6.97 14.20 5.46
N ASP A 155 6.40 14.57 4.32
CA ASP A 155 7.13 14.78 3.08
C ASP A 155 8.11 15.96 3.17
N ARG A 156 7.75 17.04 3.88
CA ARG A 156 8.68 18.14 4.16
C ARG A 156 9.86 17.71 5.03
N ILE A 157 9.61 16.85 6.00
CA ILE A 157 10.68 16.29 6.85
C ILE A 157 11.59 15.39 6.02
N ILE A 158 11.02 14.47 5.23
CA ILE A 158 11.79 13.57 4.36
C ILE A 158 12.65 14.37 3.36
N GLN A 159 12.06 15.37 2.70
CA GLN A 159 12.77 16.22 1.77
C GLN A 159 13.91 17.00 2.45
N GLY A 160 13.66 17.60 3.60
CA GLY A 160 14.67 18.31 4.35
C GLY A 160 15.81 17.41 4.84
N TYR A 161 15.46 16.26 5.41
CA TYR A 161 16.43 15.34 6.01
C TYR A 161 17.19 14.51 4.99
N MET A 162 16.48 13.88 4.04
CA MET A 162 17.08 12.90 3.11
C MET A 162 17.62 13.52 1.82
N GLU A 163 17.01 14.61 1.33
CA GLU A 163 17.42 15.20 0.05
C GLU A 163 18.30 16.44 0.23
N GLN A 164 18.13 17.16 1.33
CA GLN A 164 18.84 18.41 1.60
C GLN A 164 19.88 18.29 2.71
N ASP A 165 20.08 17.11 3.29
CA ASP A 165 21.00 16.83 4.41
C ASP A 165 20.84 17.79 5.60
N ARG A 166 19.62 18.27 5.85
CA ARG A 166 19.35 19.18 6.96
C ARG A 166 19.37 18.43 8.29
N PRO A 167 20.01 18.98 9.32
CA PRO A 167 19.99 18.37 10.64
C PRO A 167 18.57 18.36 11.25
N ALA A 168 18.22 17.30 11.96
CA ALA A 168 16.88 17.13 12.57
C ALA A 168 16.42 18.35 13.37
N ALA A 169 17.33 19.00 14.12
CA ALA A 169 17.03 20.21 14.89
C ALA A 169 16.51 21.38 14.03
N SER A 170 16.83 21.44 12.74
CA SER A 170 16.34 22.47 11.82
C SER A 170 15.00 22.16 11.16
N LEU A 171 14.48 20.96 11.38
CA LEU A 171 13.20 20.50 10.82
C LEU A 171 12.04 20.60 11.81
N VAL A 172 12.34 20.88 13.08
CA VAL A 172 11.36 20.95 14.18
C VAL A 172 10.95 22.40 14.48
N ALA A 173 11.52 23.37 13.79
CA ALA A 173 11.17 24.79 13.87
C ALA A 173 10.13 25.13 12.76
#